data_3312422255732ebcf2a193e9a1ebe1f8
#
_entry.id   3312422255732ebcf2a193e9a1ebe1f8
#
_cell.length_a   1.000
_cell.length_b   1.000
_cell.length_c   1.000
_cell.angle_alpha   90.00
_cell.angle_beta   90.00
_cell.angle_gamma   90.00
#
_symmetry.space_group_name_H-M   'P 1'
#
loop_
_entity.id
_entity.type
_entity.pdbx_description
1 polymer ?
#
loop_
_entity_poly.entity_id
_entity_poly.type
_entity_poly.pdbx_seq_one_letter_code
_entity_poly.pdbx_strand_id
1 'polypeptide(L)'
;MWKLRLRRRLYTRRVSGTALQRCWQVPLPYTSRDWRQVSFLVVDAEMSSLDVNEGELLSVGWVVIENGAIALDSARHYLIKAENSVGQSAVIHNLRDCELSEANTRAEVLTRFLEAAAGKVLVFHNASLDMAFLNSVSRREFDAPILMPCVDTLVREHKLLNRREVPIKSGDLRLQACRGRYNLPPYPAHNALLDALATAELLVAHAKHRSAGQKL
;
A
#
# COMPACT_ATOMS: atom_id res chain seq x y z
N MET A 1 -13.30 -12.23 5.15
CA MET A 1 -12.46 -13.29 4.52
C MET A 1 -13.24 -14.18 3.53
N TRP A 2 -14.43 -14.71 3.87
CA TRP A 2 -15.22 -15.57 2.95
C TRP A 2 -15.62 -14.87 1.63
N LYS A 3 -16.04 -13.59 1.70
CA LYS A 3 -16.38 -12.78 0.51
C LYS A 3 -15.19 -12.65 -0.45
N LEU A 4 -13.98 -12.51 0.08
CA LEU A 4 -12.76 -12.42 -0.71
C LEU A 4 -12.49 -13.73 -1.45
N ARG A 5 -12.61 -14.87 -0.75
CA ARG A 5 -12.46 -16.22 -1.35
C ARG A 5 -13.49 -16.45 -2.46
N LEU A 6 -14.74 -16.03 -2.24
CA LEU A 6 -15.79 -16.17 -3.26
C LEU A 6 -15.47 -15.33 -4.50
N ARG A 7 -15.03 -14.06 -4.31
CA ARG A 7 -14.64 -13.20 -5.43
C ARG A 7 -13.44 -13.74 -6.20
N ARG A 8 -12.44 -14.33 -5.53
CA ARG A 8 -11.28 -14.96 -6.19
C ARG A 8 -11.69 -16.10 -7.11
N ARG A 9 -12.74 -16.88 -6.76
CA ARG A 9 -13.24 -17.98 -7.60
C ARG A 9 -13.67 -17.52 -9.00
N LEU A 10 -14.17 -16.30 -9.15
CA LEU A 10 -14.56 -15.74 -10.44
C LEU A 10 -13.39 -15.58 -11.42
N TYR A 11 -12.17 -15.49 -10.88
CA TYR A 11 -10.95 -15.22 -11.66
C TYR A 11 -9.98 -16.40 -11.70
N THR A 12 -10.29 -17.53 -11.06
CA THR A 12 -9.37 -18.67 -10.90
C THR A 12 -8.78 -19.15 -12.23
N ARG A 13 -9.59 -19.22 -13.29
CA ARG A 13 -9.14 -19.66 -14.62
C ARG A 13 -8.23 -18.64 -15.28
N ARG A 14 -8.50 -17.35 -15.11
CA ARG A 14 -7.74 -16.24 -15.73
C ARG A 14 -6.34 -16.10 -15.16
N VAL A 15 -6.20 -16.30 -13.86
CA VAL A 15 -4.92 -16.15 -13.15
C VAL A 15 -4.06 -17.42 -13.13
N SER A 16 -4.46 -18.47 -13.84
CA SER A 16 -3.74 -19.75 -13.82
C SER A 16 -2.29 -19.59 -14.28
N GLY A 17 -1.32 -20.08 -13.51
CA GLY A 17 0.11 -19.99 -13.78
C GLY A 17 0.76 -18.64 -13.46
N THR A 18 -0.01 -17.62 -13.07
CA THR A 18 0.50 -16.27 -12.81
C THR A 18 1.01 -16.06 -11.39
N ALA A 19 1.75 -14.95 -11.16
CA ALA A 19 2.15 -14.51 -9.83
C ALA A 19 0.95 -14.24 -8.92
N LEU A 20 -0.16 -13.75 -9.48
CA LEU A 20 -1.38 -13.49 -8.72
C LEU A 20 -2.01 -14.77 -8.18
N GLN A 21 -2.00 -15.87 -8.95
CA GLN A 21 -2.45 -17.18 -8.45
C GLN A 21 -1.56 -17.65 -7.28
N ARG A 22 -0.24 -17.59 -7.46
CA ARG A 22 0.71 -17.98 -6.39
C ARG A 22 0.49 -17.18 -5.12
N CYS A 23 0.30 -15.87 -5.24
CA CYS A 23 -0.04 -15.00 -4.11
C CYS A 23 -1.34 -15.44 -3.40
N TRP A 24 -2.39 -15.78 -4.16
CA TRP A 24 -3.67 -16.20 -3.58
C TRP A 24 -3.66 -17.59 -2.94
N GLN A 25 -2.73 -18.46 -3.34
CA GLN A 25 -2.56 -19.81 -2.77
C GLN A 25 -1.97 -19.78 -1.36
N VAL A 26 -1.19 -18.75 -1.03
CA VAL A 26 -0.67 -18.59 0.33
C VAL A 26 -1.79 -18.25 1.30
N PRO A 27 -1.95 -19.01 2.41
CA PRO A 27 -2.99 -18.75 3.40
C PRO A 27 -2.86 -17.35 4.00
N LEU A 28 -3.99 -16.65 4.09
CA LEU A 28 -4.04 -15.36 4.76
C LEU A 28 -4.09 -15.55 6.29
N PRO A 29 -3.53 -14.61 7.06
CA PRO A 29 -3.57 -14.67 8.52
C PRO A 29 -5.01 -14.63 9.04
N TYR A 30 -5.26 -15.29 10.15
CA TYR A 30 -6.56 -15.23 10.83
C TYR A 30 -6.79 -13.85 11.44
N THR A 31 -8.01 -13.32 11.29
CA THR A 31 -8.38 -11.97 11.77
C THR A 31 -8.48 -11.84 13.30
N SER A 32 -8.51 -12.97 14.03
CA SER A 32 -8.60 -13.01 15.50
C SER A 32 -7.22 -13.04 16.20
N ARG A 33 -6.12 -13.05 15.45
CA ARG A 33 -4.78 -13.07 16.03
C ARG A 33 -4.39 -11.72 16.63
N ASP A 34 -3.52 -11.73 17.61
CA ASP A 34 -2.76 -10.54 18.00
C ASP A 34 -2.10 -9.95 16.76
N TRP A 35 -2.16 -8.63 16.58
CA TRP A 35 -1.58 -7.95 15.43
C TRP A 35 -0.08 -8.27 15.24
N ARG A 36 0.63 -8.57 16.33
CA ARG A 36 2.04 -8.96 16.27
C ARG A 36 2.27 -10.30 15.56
N GLN A 37 1.25 -11.15 15.51
CA GLN A 37 1.29 -12.46 14.81
C GLN A 37 0.83 -12.35 13.36
N VAL A 38 0.51 -11.14 12.90
CA VAL A 38 0.10 -10.87 11.52
C VAL A 38 1.24 -10.18 10.81
N SER A 39 1.62 -10.70 9.64
CA SER A 39 2.55 -10.01 8.75
C SER A 39 1.78 -9.01 7.87
N PHE A 40 2.31 -7.81 7.77
CA PHE A 40 1.78 -6.74 6.92
C PHE A 40 2.79 -6.37 5.84
N LEU A 41 2.32 -6.08 4.64
CA LEU A 41 3.08 -5.38 3.62
C LEU A 41 2.56 -3.96 3.57
N VAL A 42 3.37 -3.01 4.01
CA VAL A 42 3.03 -1.58 3.97
C VAL A 42 3.57 -1.01 2.68
N VAL A 43 2.71 -0.38 1.92
CA VAL A 43 2.95 0.01 0.53
C VAL A 43 2.54 1.45 0.32
N ASP A 44 3.29 2.12 -0.53
CA ASP A 44 2.93 3.41 -1.09
C ASP A 44 3.33 3.44 -2.57
N ALA A 45 2.66 4.23 -3.38
CA ALA A 45 2.91 4.32 -4.81
C ALA A 45 2.83 5.75 -5.32
N GLU A 46 3.68 6.10 -6.30
CA GLU A 46 3.65 7.38 -6.98
C GLU A 46 3.02 7.23 -8.37
N MET A 47 2.20 8.20 -8.74
CA MET A 47 1.44 8.19 -9.96
C MET A 47 1.59 9.49 -10.73
N SER A 48 1.45 9.45 -12.06
CA SER A 48 1.51 10.66 -12.90
C SER A 48 0.24 11.53 -12.83
N SER A 49 -0.90 10.98 -12.37
CA SER A 49 -2.17 11.68 -12.17
C SER A 49 -2.95 11.01 -11.03
N LEU A 50 -3.92 11.72 -10.45
CA LEU A 50 -4.86 11.14 -9.49
C LEU A 50 -6.01 10.38 -10.18
N ASP A 51 -6.22 10.59 -11.48
CA ASP A 51 -7.18 9.83 -12.27
C ASP A 51 -6.52 8.57 -12.83
N VAL A 52 -6.99 7.40 -12.42
CA VAL A 52 -6.47 6.09 -12.86
C VAL A 52 -6.65 5.82 -14.35
N ASN A 53 -7.54 6.55 -15.03
CA ASN A 53 -7.76 6.41 -16.47
C ASN A 53 -6.75 7.22 -17.29
N GLU A 54 -6.17 8.27 -16.71
CA GLU A 54 -5.22 9.18 -17.36
C GLU A 54 -3.81 9.00 -16.86
N GLY A 55 -3.67 8.53 -15.60
CA GLY A 55 -2.38 8.40 -14.92
C GLY A 55 -1.74 7.04 -15.11
N GLU A 56 -0.43 7.03 -14.86
CA GLU A 56 0.41 5.84 -14.85
C GLU A 56 1.04 5.65 -13.47
N LEU A 57 1.29 4.40 -13.11
CA LEU A 57 2.08 4.04 -11.93
C LEU A 57 3.56 4.28 -12.23
N LEU A 58 4.23 5.15 -11.48
CA LEU A 58 5.61 5.59 -11.69
C LEU A 58 6.61 4.89 -10.77
N SER A 59 6.22 4.66 -9.53
CA SER A 59 7.03 3.89 -8.58
C SER A 59 6.16 3.21 -7.53
N VAL A 60 6.70 2.16 -6.93
CA VAL A 60 6.10 1.49 -5.77
C VAL A 60 7.18 1.22 -4.74
N GLY A 61 6.90 1.61 -3.50
CA GLY A 61 7.73 1.33 -2.34
C GLY A 61 7.00 0.47 -1.33
N TRP A 62 7.72 -0.41 -0.63
CA TRP A 62 7.14 -1.18 0.45
C TRP A 62 8.14 -1.59 1.51
N VAL A 63 7.62 -1.89 2.70
CA VAL A 63 8.32 -2.50 3.81
C VAL A 63 7.41 -3.49 4.52
N VAL A 64 7.97 -4.53 5.12
CA VAL A 64 7.23 -5.54 5.87
C VAL A 64 7.21 -5.19 7.36
N ILE A 65 6.06 -5.45 8.02
CA ILE A 65 5.98 -5.54 9.48
C ILE A 65 5.76 -7.00 9.83
N GLU A 66 6.69 -7.54 10.60
CA GLU A 66 6.63 -8.90 11.14
C GLU A 66 6.90 -8.91 12.64
N ASN A 67 6.21 -9.77 13.38
CA ASN A 67 6.35 -9.88 14.84
C ASN A 67 6.18 -8.54 15.58
N GLY A 68 5.38 -7.62 14.99
CA GLY A 68 5.13 -6.29 15.54
C GLY A 68 6.28 -5.30 15.38
N ALA A 69 7.29 -5.61 14.56
CA ALA A 69 8.43 -4.77 14.23
C ALA A 69 8.54 -4.53 12.71
N ILE A 70 9.10 -3.39 12.33
CA ILE A 70 9.39 -3.06 10.93
C ILE A 70 10.69 -3.76 10.54
N ALA A 71 10.64 -4.64 9.55
CA ALA A 71 11.79 -5.36 9.00
C ALA A 71 12.44 -4.49 7.90
N LEU A 72 13.41 -3.66 8.27
CA LEU A 72 14.04 -2.70 7.33
C LEU A 72 14.78 -3.39 6.18
N ASP A 73 15.27 -4.58 6.36
CA ASP A 73 15.90 -5.41 5.32
C ASP A 73 14.92 -5.84 4.22
N SER A 74 13.62 -5.78 4.50
CA SER A 74 12.54 -6.02 3.53
C SER A 74 12.19 -4.81 2.67
N ALA A 75 12.75 -3.62 2.97
CA ALA A 75 12.45 -2.38 2.27
C ALA A 75 12.86 -2.48 0.79
N ARG A 76 11.93 -2.14 -0.11
CA ARG A 76 12.15 -2.14 -1.55
C ARG A 76 11.51 -0.91 -2.17
N HIS A 77 12.16 -0.39 -3.19
CA HIS A 77 11.65 0.69 -4.04
C HIS A 77 11.91 0.33 -5.49
N TYR A 78 10.90 0.40 -6.32
CA TYR A 78 10.99 0.09 -7.75
C TYR A 78 10.42 1.24 -8.56
N LEU A 79 11.22 1.75 -9.49
CA LEU A 79 10.76 2.64 -10.54
C LEU A 79 10.11 1.80 -11.65
N ILE A 80 9.07 2.35 -12.24
CA ILE A 80 8.28 1.70 -13.29
C ILE A 80 8.40 2.50 -14.57
N LYS A 81 8.71 1.83 -15.65
CA LYS A 81 8.84 2.43 -16.98
C LYS A 81 7.50 3.06 -17.39
N ALA A 82 7.51 4.39 -17.56
CA ALA A 82 6.36 5.13 -18.07
C ALA A 82 6.22 4.90 -19.58
N GLU A 83 4.98 4.82 -20.07
CA GLU A 83 4.71 4.73 -21.52
C GLU A 83 4.65 6.14 -22.14
N ASN A 84 4.23 7.12 -21.33
CA ASN A 84 4.13 8.53 -21.75
C ASN A 84 5.09 9.39 -20.92
N SER A 85 5.41 10.59 -21.43
CA SER A 85 6.18 11.56 -20.64
C SER A 85 5.41 11.92 -19.36
N VAL A 86 6.09 11.87 -18.22
CA VAL A 86 5.48 12.14 -16.91
C VAL A 86 5.21 13.62 -16.64
N GLY A 87 5.66 14.53 -17.51
CA GLY A 87 5.35 15.95 -17.44
C GLY A 87 5.69 16.58 -16.08
N GLN A 88 4.75 17.35 -15.51
CA GLN A 88 4.92 18.02 -14.21
C GLN A 88 4.96 17.06 -13.00
N SER A 89 4.46 15.83 -13.12
CA SER A 89 4.49 14.85 -12.02
C SER A 89 5.93 14.42 -11.67
N ALA A 90 6.85 14.43 -12.63
CA ALA A 90 8.27 14.18 -12.38
C ALA A 90 8.86 15.16 -11.34
N VAL A 91 8.43 16.42 -11.37
CA VAL A 91 8.91 17.45 -10.44
C VAL A 91 8.38 17.18 -9.02
N ILE A 92 7.14 16.71 -8.88
CA ILE A 92 6.51 16.44 -7.58
C ILE A 92 7.17 15.24 -6.90
N HIS A 93 7.49 14.19 -7.67
CA HIS A 93 8.04 12.94 -7.14
C HIS A 93 9.56 12.85 -7.24
N ASN A 94 10.24 13.94 -7.64
CA ASN A 94 11.70 13.98 -7.87
C ASN A 94 12.22 12.87 -8.81
N LEU A 95 11.38 12.41 -9.74
CA LEU A 95 11.71 11.40 -10.74
C LEU A 95 12.02 12.05 -12.08
N ARG A 96 13.09 11.62 -12.74
CA ARG A 96 13.48 12.12 -14.07
C ARG A 96 12.99 11.15 -15.14
N ASP A 97 12.61 11.67 -16.30
CA ASP A 97 12.18 10.84 -17.44
C ASP A 97 13.24 9.80 -17.84
N CYS A 98 14.54 10.16 -17.76
CA CYS A 98 15.64 9.22 -18.06
C CYS A 98 15.71 8.05 -17.05
N GLU A 99 15.41 8.29 -15.77
CA GLU A 99 15.39 7.22 -14.75
C GLU A 99 14.22 6.27 -14.98
N LEU A 100 13.08 6.80 -15.44
CA LEU A 100 11.89 6.00 -15.75
C LEU A 100 12.03 5.22 -17.07
N SER A 101 12.84 5.68 -18.02
CA SER A 101 13.08 4.97 -19.28
C SER A 101 13.87 3.66 -19.11
N GLU A 102 14.77 3.62 -18.12
CA GLU A 102 15.60 2.46 -17.78
C GLU A 102 15.00 1.61 -16.62
N ALA A 103 13.82 2.00 -16.13
CA ALA A 103 13.16 1.35 -14.99
C ALA A 103 12.57 -0.02 -15.36
N ASN A 104 12.08 -0.72 -14.33
CA ASN A 104 11.45 -2.02 -14.49
C ASN A 104 10.11 -1.91 -15.25
N THR A 105 9.72 -2.98 -15.92
CA THR A 105 8.38 -3.07 -16.51
C THR A 105 7.31 -3.18 -15.42
N ARG A 106 6.09 -2.77 -15.75
CA ARG A 106 4.92 -2.90 -14.83
C ARG A 106 4.70 -4.35 -14.40
N ALA A 107 4.84 -5.29 -15.33
CA ALA A 107 4.67 -6.72 -15.07
C ALA A 107 5.70 -7.26 -14.08
N GLU A 108 6.98 -6.86 -14.21
CA GLU A 108 8.04 -7.24 -13.28
C GLU A 108 7.79 -6.70 -11.88
N VAL A 109 7.48 -5.39 -11.75
CA VAL A 109 7.21 -4.78 -10.45
C VAL A 109 5.97 -5.39 -9.80
N LEU A 110 4.89 -5.59 -10.57
CA LEU A 110 3.68 -6.24 -10.07
C LEU A 110 3.97 -7.67 -9.59
N THR A 111 4.79 -8.43 -10.32
CA THR A 111 5.18 -9.79 -9.92
C THR A 111 5.92 -9.78 -8.58
N ARG A 112 6.95 -8.92 -8.43
CA ARG A 112 7.71 -8.75 -7.18
C ARG A 112 6.83 -8.30 -6.02
N PHE A 113 5.90 -7.35 -6.28
CA PHE A 113 4.92 -6.91 -5.31
C PHE A 113 4.01 -8.05 -4.83
N LEU A 114 3.50 -8.88 -5.74
CA LEU A 114 2.63 -10.01 -5.39
C LEU A 114 3.37 -11.10 -4.62
N GLU A 115 4.63 -11.34 -4.92
CA GLU A 115 5.51 -12.22 -4.14
C GLU A 115 5.71 -11.70 -2.72
N ALA A 116 5.99 -10.41 -2.57
CA ALA A 116 6.10 -9.77 -1.26
C ALA A 116 4.76 -9.76 -0.48
N ALA A 117 3.63 -9.62 -1.17
CA ALA A 117 2.28 -9.56 -0.59
C ALA A 117 1.74 -10.93 -0.14
N ALA A 118 2.31 -12.03 -0.66
CA ALA A 118 1.81 -13.37 -0.40
C ALA A 118 1.74 -13.67 1.11
N GLY A 119 0.54 -14.06 1.59
CA GLY A 119 0.30 -14.36 3.01
C GLY A 119 0.20 -13.16 3.95
N LYS A 120 0.30 -11.92 3.44
CA LYS A 120 0.29 -10.70 4.25
C LYS A 120 -1.00 -9.90 4.07
N VAL A 121 -1.24 -8.98 4.99
CA VAL A 121 -2.27 -7.95 4.89
C VAL A 121 -1.62 -6.70 4.30
N LEU A 122 -2.19 -6.16 3.23
CA LEU A 122 -1.72 -4.91 2.65
C LEU A 122 -2.07 -3.73 3.55
N VAL A 123 -1.19 -2.73 3.61
CA VAL A 123 -1.43 -1.50 4.36
C VAL A 123 -1.06 -0.31 3.50
N PHE A 124 -1.93 0.70 3.49
CA PHE A 124 -1.73 1.96 2.78
C PHE A 124 -2.15 3.14 3.65
N HIS A 125 -1.79 4.32 3.20
CA HIS A 125 -2.39 5.58 3.66
C HIS A 125 -3.17 6.21 2.48
N ASN A 126 -4.50 6.02 2.45
CA ASN A 126 -5.40 6.26 1.31
C ASN A 126 -5.43 5.10 0.29
N ALA A 127 -5.67 3.91 0.78
CA ALA A 127 -5.70 2.66 0.00
C ALA A 127 -6.54 2.70 -1.28
N SER A 128 -7.55 3.56 -1.37
CA SER A 128 -8.43 3.66 -2.54
C SER A 128 -7.67 4.06 -3.80
N LEU A 129 -6.72 4.99 -3.68
CA LEU A 129 -5.93 5.49 -4.81
C LEU A 129 -4.90 4.43 -5.25
N ASP A 130 -4.03 4.00 -4.34
CA ASP A 130 -2.99 3.00 -4.64
C ASP A 130 -3.57 1.72 -5.23
N MET A 131 -4.64 1.21 -4.60
CA MET A 131 -5.31 0.01 -5.07
C MET A 131 -6.02 0.18 -6.41
N ALA A 132 -6.46 1.39 -6.78
CA ALA A 132 -7.01 1.65 -8.10
C ALA A 132 -5.94 1.44 -9.18
N PHE A 133 -4.75 2.03 -9.00
CA PHE A 133 -3.62 1.89 -9.93
C PHE A 133 -3.06 0.47 -9.96
N LEU A 134 -2.77 -0.12 -8.81
CA LEU A 134 -2.31 -1.51 -8.73
C LEU A 134 -3.29 -2.50 -9.36
N ASN A 135 -4.60 -2.29 -9.17
CA ASN A 135 -5.62 -3.11 -9.82
C ASN A 135 -5.73 -2.84 -11.33
N SER A 136 -5.49 -1.61 -11.79
CA SER A 136 -5.44 -1.30 -13.24
C SER A 136 -4.34 -2.12 -13.90
N VAL A 137 -3.12 -2.09 -13.33
CA VAL A 137 -1.99 -2.90 -13.82
C VAL A 137 -2.32 -4.40 -13.74
N SER A 138 -2.86 -4.89 -12.61
CA SER A 138 -3.19 -6.31 -12.43
C SER A 138 -4.26 -6.81 -13.41
N ARG A 139 -5.23 -5.97 -13.78
CA ARG A 139 -6.22 -6.32 -14.80
C ARG A 139 -5.64 -6.39 -16.20
N ARG A 140 -4.67 -5.53 -16.52
CA ARG A 140 -3.95 -5.59 -17.80
C ARG A 140 -3.11 -6.86 -17.92
N GLU A 141 -2.38 -7.22 -16.85
CA GLU A 141 -1.43 -8.34 -16.86
C GLU A 141 -2.11 -9.70 -16.65
N PHE A 142 -3.15 -9.77 -15.84
CA PHE A 142 -3.75 -11.03 -15.38
C PHE A 142 -5.27 -11.14 -15.61
N ASP A 143 -5.89 -10.15 -16.24
CA ASP A 143 -7.36 -10.04 -16.39
C ASP A 143 -8.10 -10.22 -15.05
N ALA A 144 -7.49 -9.80 -13.95
CA ALA A 144 -8.03 -9.96 -12.60
C ALA A 144 -7.54 -8.86 -11.64
N PRO A 145 -8.38 -8.43 -10.67
CA PRO A 145 -7.95 -7.53 -9.60
C PRO A 145 -7.17 -8.28 -8.51
N ILE A 146 -6.38 -7.55 -7.71
CA ILE A 146 -5.49 -8.13 -6.69
C ILE A 146 -6.21 -8.87 -5.56
N LEU A 147 -7.38 -8.49 -5.14
CA LEU A 147 -8.24 -9.17 -4.13
C LEU A 147 -7.48 -9.63 -2.88
N MET A 148 -6.79 -8.73 -2.20
CA MET A 148 -6.09 -8.96 -0.93
C MET A 148 -6.78 -8.23 0.22
N PRO A 149 -6.65 -8.69 1.48
CA PRO A 149 -7.08 -7.92 2.64
C PRO A 149 -6.25 -6.65 2.74
N CYS A 150 -6.90 -5.54 3.08
CA CYS A 150 -6.27 -4.24 3.15
C CYS A 150 -6.65 -3.51 4.43
N VAL A 151 -5.69 -2.80 5.01
CA VAL A 151 -5.85 -1.83 6.10
C VAL A 151 -5.50 -0.45 5.53
N ASP A 152 -6.35 0.53 5.79
CA ASP A 152 -6.13 1.93 5.43
C ASP A 152 -5.94 2.76 6.70
N THR A 153 -4.75 3.34 6.87
CA THR A 153 -4.40 4.13 8.04
C THR A 153 -5.13 5.48 8.05
N LEU A 154 -5.43 6.07 6.89
CA LEU A 154 -6.25 7.28 6.78
C LEU A 154 -7.68 7.03 7.29
N VAL A 155 -8.31 5.94 6.85
CA VAL A 155 -9.65 5.56 7.32
C VAL A 155 -9.67 5.28 8.82
N ARG A 156 -8.59 4.71 9.37
CA ARG A 156 -8.45 4.50 10.83
C ARG A 156 -8.37 5.82 11.59
N GLU A 157 -7.55 6.76 11.13
CA GLU A 157 -7.43 8.10 11.71
C GLU A 157 -8.77 8.86 11.65
N HIS A 158 -9.41 8.84 10.49
CA HIS A 158 -10.73 9.44 10.32
C HIS A 158 -11.74 8.91 11.36
N LYS A 159 -11.80 7.58 11.53
CA LYS A 159 -12.68 6.95 12.54
C LYS A 159 -12.30 7.34 13.95
N LEU A 160 -11.01 7.49 14.26
CA LEU A 160 -10.51 7.87 15.57
C LEU A 160 -10.93 9.32 15.91
N LEU A 161 -10.72 10.25 14.98
CA LEU A 161 -11.09 11.65 15.17
C LEU A 161 -12.61 11.81 15.33
N ASN A 162 -13.41 11.12 14.50
CA ASN A 162 -14.86 11.14 14.62
C ASN A 162 -15.36 10.60 15.97
N ARG A 163 -14.75 9.54 16.51
CA ARG A 163 -15.12 9.00 17.83
C ARG A 163 -14.77 9.95 18.99
N ARG A 164 -13.78 10.81 18.79
CA ARG A 164 -13.36 11.83 19.75
C ARG A 164 -14.10 13.15 19.55
N GLU A 165 -15.02 13.20 18.59
CA GLU A 165 -15.78 14.41 18.23
C GLU A 165 -14.87 15.59 17.84
N VAL A 166 -13.67 15.29 17.31
CA VAL A 166 -12.72 16.31 16.84
C VAL A 166 -13.12 16.75 15.43
N PRO A 167 -13.40 18.03 15.20
CA PRO A 167 -13.66 18.52 13.85
C PRO A 167 -12.46 18.29 12.91
N ILE A 168 -12.74 17.69 11.76
CA ILE A 168 -11.71 17.35 10.77
C ILE A 168 -11.63 18.49 9.74
N LYS A 169 -10.47 19.13 9.64
CA LYS A 169 -10.17 20.17 8.65
C LYS A 169 -9.43 19.59 7.45
N SER A 170 -9.38 20.38 6.38
CA SER A 170 -8.55 20.04 5.21
C SER A 170 -7.08 19.83 5.62
N GLY A 171 -6.51 18.70 5.21
CA GLY A 171 -5.12 18.35 5.53
C GLY A 171 -4.93 17.53 6.82
N ASP A 172 -5.90 17.48 7.74
CA ASP A 172 -5.77 16.74 9.01
C ASP A 172 -5.56 15.24 8.84
N LEU A 173 -5.98 14.69 7.69
CA LEU A 173 -5.83 13.27 7.35
C LEU A 173 -4.62 13.00 6.45
N ARG A 174 -3.80 14.00 6.12
CA ARG A 174 -2.52 13.76 5.42
C ARG A 174 -1.60 12.93 6.31
N LEU A 175 -0.78 12.07 5.71
CA LEU A 175 0.12 11.17 6.43
C LEU A 175 0.93 11.89 7.51
N GLN A 176 1.56 13.01 7.16
CA GLN A 176 2.35 13.80 8.09
C GLN A 176 1.54 14.34 9.28
N ALA A 177 0.30 14.82 9.05
CA ALA A 177 -0.57 15.31 10.12
C ALA A 177 -1.01 14.15 11.05
N CYS A 178 -1.31 12.98 10.48
CA CYS A 178 -1.59 11.77 11.24
C CYS A 178 -0.41 11.37 12.12
N ARG A 179 0.80 11.33 11.57
CA ARG A 179 2.04 11.02 12.27
C ARG A 179 2.34 11.97 13.43
N GLY A 180 2.15 13.28 13.20
CA GLY A 180 2.35 14.30 14.23
C GLY A 180 1.52 14.09 15.49
N ARG A 181 0.30 13.52 15.38
CA ARG A 181 -0.54 13.18 16.54
C ARG A 181 0.06 12.09 17.44
N TYR A 182 1.01 11.31 16.93
CA TYR A 182 1.74 10.28 17.67
C TYR A 182 3.20 10.69 17.98
N ASN A 183 3.55 11.95 17.77
CA ASN A 183 4.90 12.48 17.96
C ASN A 183 5.97 11.72 17.13
N LEU A 184 5.58 11.21 15.97
CA LEU A 184 6.51 10.58 15.03
C LEU A 184 7.25 11.66 14.23
N PRO A 185 8.57 11.48 13.97
CA PRO A 185 9.37 12.48 13.26
C PRO A 185 8.89 12.67 11.81
N PRO A 186 9.07 13.87 11.22
CA PRO A 186 8.72 14.10 9.83
C PRO A 186 9.66 13.36 8.87
N TYR A 187 9.11 12.95 7.72
CA TYR A 187 9.87 12.47 6.58
C TYR A 187 9.70 13.41 5.40
N PRO A 188 10.67 13.48 4.47
CA PRO A 188 10.44 14.06 3.15
C PRO A 188 9.28 13.31 2.47
N ALA A 189 8.28 14.05 1.99
CA ALA A 189 7.12 13.48 1.31
C ALA A 189 7.43 13.18 -0.17
N HIS A 190 6.53 12.41 -0.80
CA HIS A 190 6.56 12.07 -2.23
C HIS A 190 7.76 11.20 -2.65
N ASN A 191 8.09 10.22 -1.82
CA ASN A 191 8.93 9.10 -2.16
C ASN A 191 8.26 7.82 -1.67
N ALA A 192 7.87 6.95 -2.58
CA ALA A 192 7.06 5.76 -2.28
C ALA A 192 7.64 4.89 -1.15
N LEU A 193 8.96 4.71 -1.07
CA LEU A 193 9.56 3.94 0.02
C LEU A 193 9.51 4.67 1.36
N LEU A 194 9.81 5.97 1.38
CA LEU A 194 9.76 6.76 2.61
C LEU A 194 8.33 6.91 3.13
N ASP A 195 7.34 7.07 2.23
CA ASP A 195 5.94 7.17 2.61
C ASP A 195 5.37 5.81 3.06
N ALA A 196 5.83 4.68 2.47
CA ALA A 196 5.54 3.34 2.99
C ALA A 196 6.13 3.13 4.40
N LEU A 197 7.38 3.55 4.65
CA LEU A 197 8.00 3.48 5.98
C LEU A 197 7.27 4.36 6.99
N ALA A 198 6.93 5.59 6.60
CA ALA A 198 6.14 6.53 7.40
C ALA A 198 4.77 5.94 7.79
N THR A 199 4.12 5.26 6.85
CA THR A 199 2.85 4.57 7.06
C THR A 199 3.01 3.34 7.97
N ALA A 200 4.13 2.62 7.87
CA ALA A 200 4.44 1.49 8.74
C ALA A 200 4.61 1.92 10.20
N GLU A 201 5.35 3.00 10.46
CA GLU A 201 5.50 3.56 11.80
C GLU A 201 4.15 4.03 12.37
N LEU A 202 3.31 4.68 11.54
CA LEU A 202 1.97 5.08 11.94
C LEU A 202 1.10 3.89 12.32
N LEU A 203 1.15 2.79 11.55
CA LEU A 203 0.40 1.57 11.88
C LEU A 203 0.85 0.96 13.22
N VAL A 204 2.16 0.92 13.47
CA VAL A 204 2.72 0.44 14.75
C VAL A 204 2.28 1.33 15.91
N ALA A 205 2.29 2.66 15.72
CA ALA A 205 1.79 3.61 16.71
C ALA A 205 0.31 3.39 17.00
N HIS A 206 -0.54 3.23 15.98
CA HIS A 206 -1.96 2.87 16.14
C HIS A 206 -2.16 1.59 16.96
N ALA A 207 -1.36 0.56 16.69
CA ALA A 207 -1.49 -0.73 17.37
C ALA A 207 -1.06 -0.65 18.83
N LYS A 208 0.03 0.07 19.13
CA LYS A 208 0.52 0.29 20.51
C LYS A 208 -0.44 1.14 21.34
N HIS A 209 -0.97 2.22 20.79
CA HIS A 209 -1.96 3.05 21.50
C HIS A 209 -3.25 2.28 21.83
N ARG A 210 -3.67 1.37 20.95
CA ARG A 210 -4.82 0.49 21.23
C ARG A 210 -4.53 -0.53 22.32
N SER A 211 -3.30 -1.06 22.38
CA SER A 211 -2.89 -2.05 23.39
C SER A 211 -2.70 -1.45 24.78
N ALA A 212 -2.42 -0.15 24.89
CA ALA A 212 -2.18 0.56 26.13
C ALA A 212 -3.46 0.95 26.92
N GLY A 213 -4.60 0.29 26.62
CA GLY A 213 -5.82 0.42 27.43
C GLY A 213 -6.80 1.51 26.99
N GLN A 214 -6.60 2.15 25.87
CA GLN A 214 -7.69 2.87 25.22
C GLN A 214 -8.56 1.86 24.46
N LYS A 215 -9.64 1.42 25.07
CA LYS A 215 -10.76 0.82 24.34
C LYS A 215 -11.23 1.85 23.33
N LEU A 216 -10.89 1.62 22.08
CA LEU A 216 -11.41 2.35 20.93
C LEU A 216 -12.78 1.81 20.56
#